data_c229c71bd15070e032d7e59c26dd6bb1
#
_entry.id   c229c71bd15070e032d7e59c26dd6bb1
#
_cell.length_a   1.000
_cell.length_b   1.000
_cell.length_c   1.000
_cell.angle_alpha   90.00
_cell.angle_beta   90.00
_cell.angle_gamma   90.00
#
_symmetry.space_group_name_H-M   'P 1'
#
loop_
_entity.id
_entity.type
_entity.pdbx_description
1 polymer ?
#
loop_
_entity_poly.entity_id
_entity_poly.type
_entity_poly.pdbx_seq_one_letter_code
_entity_poly.pdbx_strand_id
1 'polypeptide(L)'
;MQRSQPVSTQEELDAFLSEAGDKLVFLSIESTEECDLGDNPDAWTVQRSVTDDPMAPCLQMKDTLMRVVRECDDAVFLTLTVTEGHSKEWDLARELGVTRFPTFQYYMSNELVWEHIGAGSQAGEAIGQGMLYYAGQAAGGTHADEYITQIKDRAAFQEFLELCAMPQTNQFGADIDVPCDKQLAVLDVSFLKDSPGCVHIYPAVLALAKNTAGACRWARLAGDSGAESSALMKQLNVTEVPTFLFFNGNREVGRYSGTDRYALMNTVIAIQKEEGIKLPDRKPRKRIPIAEAKRIAEARRAKDRANQWHQ
;
A
#
# COMPACT_ATOMS: atom_id res chain seq x y z
N MET A 1 -16.47 -18.21 -1.05
CA MET A 1 -15.98 -18.09 -2.44
C MET A 1 -14.51 -17.74 -2.42
N GLN A 2 -13.69 -18.51 -3.12
CA GLN A 2 -12.27 -18.25 -3.24
C GLN A 2 -12.14 -17.06 -4.21
N ARG A 3 -11.78 -15.90 -3.73
CA ARG A 3 -11.61 -14.68 -4.57
C ARG A 3 -10.37 -14.77 -5.50
N SER A 4 -9.43 -15.67 -5.22
CA SER A 4 -8.27 -15.90 -6.09
C SER A 4 -8.65 -16.89 -7.19
N GLN A 5 -8.33 -16.53 -8.45
CA GLN A 5 -8.61 -17.33 -9.62
C GLN A 5 -7.34 -18.05 -10.05
N PRO A 6 -7.40 -19.36 -10.38
CA PRO A 6 -6.24 -20.07 -10.90
C PRO A 6 -5.91 -19.61 -12.31
N VAL A 7 -4.62 -19.57 -12.63
CA VAL A 7 -4.10 -19.32 -13.98
C VAL A 7 -3.05 -20.37 -14.29
N SER A 8 -3.04 -20.85 -15.54
CA SER A 8 -2.16 -21.95 -15.99
C SER A 8 -1.45 -21.67 -17.31
N THR A 9 -1.89 -20.66 -18.07
CA THR A 9 -1.30 -20.29 -19.37
C THR A 9 -1.13 -18.81 -19.53
N GLN A 10 -0.25 -18.38 -20.44
CA GLN A 10 -0.03 -16.97 -20.75
C GLN A 10 -1.30 -16.31 -21.30
N GLU A 11 -2.06 -17.03 -22.14
CA GLU A 11 -3.31 -16.50 -22.71
C GLU A 11 -4.35 -16.22 -21.63
N GLU A 12 -4.44 -17.07 -20.59
CA GLU A 12 -5.32 -16.84 -19.44
C GLU A 12 -4.86 -15.61 -18.64
N LEU A 13 -3.56 -15.50 -18.39
CA LEU A 13 -3.00 -14.34 -17.71
C LEU A 13 -3.27 -13.04 -18.48
N ASP A 14 -2.99 -13.02 -19.77
CA ASP A 14 -3.22 -11.86 -20.65
C ASP A 14 -4.71 -11.45 -20.67
N ALA A 15 -5.62 -12.42 -20.66
CA ALA A 15 -7.04 -12.17 -20.58
C ALA A 15 -7.42 -11.48 -19.26
N PHE A 16 -6.92 -11.97 -18.12
CA PHE A 16 -7.16 -11.33 -16.80
C PHE A 16 -6.55 -9.94 -16.72
N LEU A 17 -5.34 -9.75 -17.21
CA LEU A 17 -4.66 -8.44 -17.23
C LEU A 17 -5.47 -7.44 -18.07
N SER A 18 -5.94 -7.86 -19.24
CA SER A 18 -6.77 -7.03 -20.13
C SER A 18 -8.12 -6.66 -19.52
N GLU A 19 -8.77 -7.62 -18.84
CA GLU A 19 -10.08 -7.39 -18.17
C GLU A 19 -9.93 -6.47 -16.95
N ALA A 20 -8.82 -6.57 -16.23
CA ALA A 20 -8.57 -5.75 -15.06
C ALA A 20 -8.40 -4.25 -15.38
N GLY A 21 -7.91 -3.91 -16.59
CA GLY A 21 -7.65 -2.53 -17.01
C GLY A 21 -6.64 -1.85 -16.09
N ASP A 22 -7.06 -0.78 -15.40
CA ASP A 22 -6.21 -0.02 -14.48
C ASP A 22 -6.18 -0.60 -13.05
N LYS A 23 -6.92 -1.66 -12.77
CA LYS A 23 -6.90 -2.29 -11.45
C LYS A 23 -5.62 -3.08 -11.24
N LEU A 24 -5.21 -3.15 -9.97
CA LEU A 24 -4.11 -4.02 -9.60
C LEU A 24 -4.47 -5.49 -9.85
N VAL A 25 -3.62 -6.22 -10.56
CA VAL A 25 -3.62 -7.67 -10.61
C VAL A 25 -2.45 -8.19 -9.79
N PHE A 26 -2.77 -8.97 -8.77
CA PHE A 26 -1.80 -9.61 -7.90
C PHE A 26 -1.73 -11.10 -8.24
N LEU A 27 -0.57 -11.55 -8.70
CA LEU A 27 -0.31 -12.95 -9.05
C LEU A 27 0.59 -13.58 -7.98
N SER A 28 0.06 -14.59 -7.27
CA SER A 28 0.84 -15.46 -6.38
C SER A 28 1.30 -16.69 -7.17
N ILE A 29 2.61 -16.91 -7.24
CA ILE A 29 3.25 -18.03 -7.94
C ILE A 29 3.87 -18.92 -6.87
N GLU A 30 3.27 -20.08 -6.67
CA GLU A 30 3.58 -21.01 -5.59
C GLU A 30 4.06 -22.35 -6.14
N SER A 31 5.02 -23.01 -5.46
CA SER A 31 5.37 -24.40 -5.70
C SER A 31 4.77 -25.30 -4.63
N THR A 32 4.41 -26.53 -4.99
CA THR A 32 4.01 -27.57 -4.05
C THR A 32 5.20 -28.23 -3.35
N GLU A 33 6.42 -28.04 -3.85
CA GLU A 33 7.61 -28.77 -3.45
C GLU A 33 8.74 -27.89 -2.94
N GLU A 34 8.80 -26.63 -3.43
CA GLU A 34 9.85 -25.69 -3.08
C GLU A 34 9.32 -24.48 -2.31
N CYS A 35 10.04 -24.11 -1.25
CA CYS A 35 9.78 -22.90 -0.49
C CYS A 35 11.08 -22.16 -0.18
N ASP A 36 11.28 -21.03 -0.82
CA ASP A 36 12.42 -20.17 -0.58
C ASP A 36 12.17 -19.24 0.62
N LEU A 37 13.05 -19.30 1.59
CA LEU A 37 12.98 -18.50 2.83
C LEU A 37 13.56 -17.09 2.67
N GLY A 38 14.04 -16.71 1.47
CA GLY A 38 14.70 -15.45 1.20
C GLY A 38 16.11 -15.39 1.76
N ASP A 39 16.69 -14.20 1.78
CA ASP A 39 18.12 -13.97 2.10
C ASP A 39 18.44 -14.14 3.60
N ASN A 40 17.45 -14.28 4.46
CA ASN A 40 17.67 -14.50 5.90
C ASN A 40 16.83 -15.67 6.43
N PRO A 41 17.24 -16.93 6.14
CA PRO A 41 16.55 -18.12 6.61
C PRO A 41 16.55 -18.27 8.14
N ASP A 42 17.53 -17.67 8.82
CA ASP A 42 17.67 -17.77 10.28
C ASP A 42 16.59 -17.00 11.04
N ALA A 43 15.96 -16.00 10.42
CA ALA A 43 14.83 -15.28 11.01
C ALA A 43 13.62 -16.21 11.31
N TRP A 44 13.56 -17.38 10.66
CA TRP A 44 12.56 -18.41 10.86
C TRP A 44 12.91 -19.44 11.92
N THR A 45 14.14 -19.47 12.41
CA THR A 45 14.62 -20.51 13.38
C THR A 45 13.84 -20.48 14.69
N VAL A 46 13.37 -19.31 15.11
CA VAL A 46 12.56 -19.18 16.34
C VAL A 46 11.19 -19.84 16.19
N GLN A 47 10.65 -19.92 14.98
CA GLN A 47 9.36 -20.56 14.69
C GLN A 47 9.50 -22.03 14.27
N ARG A 48 10.65 -22.43 13.72
CA ARG A 48 10.97 -23.81 13.35
C ARG A 48 10.94 -24.81 14.52
N SER A 49 11.01 -24.33 15.75
CA SER A 49 10.93 -25.20 16.93
C SER A 49 9.58 -25.93 17.06
N VAL A 50 8.60 -25.62 16.21
CA VAL A 50 7.24 -26.19 16.28
C VAL A 50 6.99 -27.22 15.17
N THR A 51 7.63 -27.09 14.00
CA THR A 51 7.48 -28.05 12.90
C THR A 51 8.78 -28.15 12.08
N ASP A 52 9.22 -29.40 11.82
CA ASP A 52 10.34 -29.68 10.90
C ASP A 52 9.91 -29.64 9.42
N ASP A 53 8.72 -29.11 9.13
CA ASP A 53 8.18 -29.04 7.77
C ASP A 53 8.82 -27.88 6.98
N PRO A 54 9.57 -28.15 5.91
CA PRO A 54 10.21 -27.11 5.08
C PRO A 54 9.20 -26.19 4.40
N MET A 55 7.93 -26.63 4.24
CA MET A 55 6.86 -25.84 3.65
C MET A 55 6.13 -24.94 4.64
N ALA A 56 6.43 -25.05 5.97
CA ALA A 56 5.74 -24.26 6.99
C ALA A 56 5.75 -22.74 6.74
N PRO A 57 6.85 -22.10 6.27
CA PRO A 57 6.85 -20.69 5.92
C PRO A 57 5.87 -20.33 4.80
N CYS A 58 5.79 -21.12 3.75
CA CYS A 58 4.85 -20.94 2.65
C CYS A 58 3.40 -21.10 3.11
N LEU A 59 3.11 -22.05 4.01
CA LEU A 59 1.79 -22.23 4.58
C LEU A 59 1.37 -21.03 5.44
N GLN A 60 2.29 -20.47 6.24
CA GLN A 60 2.02 -19.24 7.00
C GLN A 60 1.79 -18.03 6.09
N MET A 61 2.55 -17.96 5.00
CA MET A 61 2.35 -16.93 3.98
C MET A 61 0.96 -17.04 3.36
N LYS A 62 0.49 -18.24 3.10
CA LYS A 62 -0.84 -18.51 2.55
C LYS A 62 -1.95 -17.94 3.43
N ASP A 63 -1.85 -18.06 4.76
CA ASP A 63 -2.80 -17.46 5.69
C ASP A 63 -2.78 -15.91 5.61
N THR A 64 -1.61 -15.32 5.42
CA THR A 64 -1.48 -13.86 5.21
C THR A 64 -2.12 -13.44 3.90
N LEU A 65 -1.85 -14.16 2.82
CA LEU A 65 -2.46 -13.91 1.50
C LEU A 65 -3.98 -14.04 1.54
N MET A 66 -4.50 -15.08 2.18
CA MET A 66 -5.95 -15.28 2.33
C MET A 66 -6.63 -14.11 3.05
N ARG A 67 -5.95 -13.50 4.01
CA ARG A 67 -6.45 -12.29 4.69
C ARG A 67 -6.43 -11.09 3.76
N VAL A 68 -5.32 -10.85 3.04
CA VAL A 68 -5.19 -9.77 2.06
C VAL A 68 -6.25 -9.90 0.96
N VAL A 69 -6.39 -11.07 0.37
CA VAL A 69 -7.41 -11.38 -0.66
C VAL A 69 -8.83 -11.09 -0.18
N ARG A 70 -9.11 -11.36 1.10
CA ARG A 70 -10.45 -11.11 1.67
C ARG A 70 -10.73 -9.64 1.94
N GLU A 71 -9.71 -8.87 2.31
CA GLU A 71 -9.85 -7.51 2.82
C GLU A 71 -9.61 -6.43 1.74
N CYS A 72 -9.00 -6.78 0.60
CA CYS A 72 -8.76 -5.87 -0.52
C CYS A 72 -9.75 -6.14 -1.65
N ASP A 73 -10.73 -5.24 -1.85
CA ASP A 73 -11.83 -5.44 -2.79
C ASP A 73 -11.51 -4.97 -4.22
N ASP A 74 -10.57 -4.03 -4.38
CA ASP A 74 -10.29 -3.37 -5.65
C ASP A 74 -9.14 -4.01 -6.45
N ALA A 75 -8.59 -5.15 -5.98
CA ALA A 75 -7.57 -5.90 -6.68
C ALA A 75 -8.13 -7.22 -7.25
N VAL A 76 -7.58 -7.65 -8.37
CA VAL A 76 -7.77 -8.99 -8.95
C VAL A 76 -6.69 -9.91 -8.41
N PHE A 77 -7.07 -11.05 -7.87
CA PHE A 77 -6.14 -12.01 -7.29
C PHE A 77 -6.06 -13.27 -8.15
N LEU A 78 -4.84 -13.62 -8.56
CA LEU A 78 -4.54 -14.80 -9.35
C LEU A 78 -3.58 -15.71 -8.61
N THR A 79 -3.67 -17.01 -8.87
CA THR A 79 -2.74 -18.00 -8.31
C THR A 79 -2.25 -18.93 -9.41
N LEU A 80 -0.94 -19.04 -9.54
CA LEU A 80 -0.25 -20.02 -10.37
C LEU A 80 0.40 -21.04 -9.42
N THR A 81 -0.06 -22.28 -9.44
CA THR A 81 0.50 -23.37 -8.63
C THR A 81 1.33 -24.28 -9.50
N VAL A 82 2.63 -24.31 -9.24
CA VAL A 82 3.61 -25.10 -9.99
C VAL A 82 3.88 -26.41 -9.26
N THR A 83 3.81 -27.53 -10.00
CA THR A 83 4.23 -28.85 -9.54
C THR A 83 5.44 -29.31 -10.34
N GLU A 84 6.30 -30.15 -9.76
CA GLU A 84 7.47 -30.70 -10.48
C GLU A 84 7.04 -31.42 -11.76
N GLY A 85 7.85 -31.23 -12.78
CA GLY A 85 7.63 -31.81 -14.10
C GLY A 85 7.25 -30.77 -15.14
N HIS A 86 7.28 -31.15 -16.42
CA HIS A 86 6.94 -30.30 -17.56
C HIS A 86 5.43 -30.05 -17.64
N SER A 87 4.91 -29.21 -16.73
CA SER A 87 3.52 -28.74 -16.75
C SER A 87 3.42 -27.39 -17.45
N LYS A 88 2.20 -27.02 -17.89
CA LYS A 88 1.94 -25.70 -18.48
C LYS A 88 2.24 -24.59 -17.47
N GLU A 89 1.96 -24.84 -16.19
CA GLU A 89 2.21 -23.94 -15.08
C GLU A 89 3.71 -23.69 -14.89
N TRP A 90 4.54 -24.72 -15.07
CA TRP A 90 5.99 -24.59 -15.04
C TRP A 90 6.51 -23.74 -16.20
N ASP A 91 5.98 -23.99 -17.41
CA ASP A 91 6.36 -23.22 -18.59
C ASP A 91 5.98 -21.75 -18.41
N LEU A 92 4.77 -21.46 -17.91
CA LEU A 92 4.33 -20.09 -17.62
C LEU A 92 5.22 -19.42 -16.56
N ALA A 93 5.53 -20.09 -15.44
CA ALA A 93 6.41 -19.54 -14.43
C ALA A 93 7.79 -19.16 -15.00
N ARG A 94 8.35 -20.00 -15.89
CA ARG A 94 9.62 -19.74 -16.56
C ARG A 94 9.53 -18.57 -17.56
N GLU A 95 8.42 -18.44 -18.31
CA GLU A 95 8.17 -17.29 -19.20
C GLU A 95 8.06 -15.98 -18.43
N LEU A 96 7.47 -16.01 -17.23
CA LEU A 96 7.42 -14.89 -16.30
C LEU A 96 8.75 -14.60 -15.57
N GLY A 97 9.81 -15.35 -15.87
CA GLY A 97 11.14 -15.17 -15.28
C GLY A 97 11.27 -15.66 -13.84
N VAL A 98 10.30 -16.44 -13.36
CA VAL A 98 10.28 -16.93 -11.97
C VAL A 98 11.26 -18.09 -11.83
N THR A 99 12.20 -17.95 -10.90
CA THR A 99 13.24 -18.95 -10.59
C THR A 99 13.20 -19.42 -9.14
N ARG A 100 12.40 -18.77 -8.30
CA ARG A 100 12.29 -19.04 -6.86
C ARG A 100 10.82 -18.98 -6.42
N PHE A 101 10.41 -19.84 -5.49
CA PHE A 101 9.02 -19.93 -5.02
C PHE A 101 8.93 -19.73 -3.50
N PRO A 102 7.90 -19.03 -3.02
CA PRO A 102 6.89 -18.32 -3.79
C PRO A 102 7.43 -17.00 -4.37
N THR A 103 6.84 -16.57 -5.49
CA THR A 103 7.05 -15.23 -6.07
C THR A 103 5.71 -14.53 -6.18
N PHE A 104 5.68 -13.22 -5.87
CA PHE A 104 4.48 -12.40 -5.89
C PHE A 104 4.67 -11.24 -6.85
N GLN A 105 3.90 -11.22 -7.93
CA GLN A 105 4.00 -10.20 -8.97
C GLN A 105 2.78 -9.29 -8.96
N TYR A 106 3.04 -8.00 -9.17
CA TYR A 106 2.05 -6.93 -9.17
C TYR A 106 2.00 -6.30 -10.56
N TYR A 107 0.83 -6.33 -11.17
CA TYR A 107 0.62 -5.79 -12.50
C TYR A 107 -0.38 -4.64 -12.45
N MET A 108 -0.08 -3.56 -13.18
CA MET A 108 -0.99 -2.45 -13.45
C MET A 108 -0.96 -2.10 -14.92
N SER A 109 -2.12 -1.89 -15.53
CA SER A 109 -2.23 -1.58 -16.97
C SER A 109 -1.42 -2.53 -17.85
N ASN A 110 -1.52 -3.83 -17.59
CA ASN A 110 -0.82 -4.93 -18.28
C ASN A 110 0.71 -4.96 -18.11
N GLU A 111 1.28 -4.16 -17.20
CA GLU A 111 2.73 -4.14 -16.98
C GLU A 111 3.08 -4.60 -15.58
N LEU A 112 4.14 -5.42 -15.47
CA LEU A 112 4.72 -5.77 -14.17
C LEU A 112 5.32 -4.51 -13.55
N VAL A 113 4.80 -4.10 -12.38
CA VAL A 113 5.25 -2.88 -11.69
C VAL A 113 6.09 -3.18 -10.47
N TRP A 114 5.92 -4.37 -9.86
CA TRP A 114 6.72 -4.78 -8.70
C TRP A 114 6.67 -6.29 -8.50
N GLU A 115 7.71 -6.81 -7.86
CA GLU A 115 7.85 -8.22 -7.52
C GLU A 115 8.42 -8.39 -6.11
N HIS A 116 7.93 -9.39 -5.39
CA HIS A 116 8.53 -9.86 -4.15
C HIS A 116 8.80 -11.37 -4.23
N ILE A 117 10.01 -11.79 -3.84
CA ILE A 117 10.47 -13.17 -3.95
C ILE A 117 10.68 -13.76 -2.54
N GLY A 118 10.18 -14.96 -2.36
CA GLY A 118 10.38 -15.77 -1.17
C GLY A 118 9.34 -15.55 -0.07
N ALA A 119 9.31 -16.50 0.88
CA ALA A 119 8.46 -16.51 2.06
C ALA A 119 9.24 -16.13 3.33
N GLY A 120 10.22 -15.23 3.21
CA GLY A 120 11.03 -14.75 4.33
C GLY A 120 10.19 -14.10 5.43
N SER A 121 10.77 -13.88 6.61
CA SER A 121 10.09 -13.33 7.79
C SER A 121 9.39 -11.98 7.56
N GLN A 122 9.86 -11.21 6.58
CA GLN A 122 9.30 -9.90 6.22
C GLN A 122 8.38 -9.95 5.00
N ALA A 123 8.19 -11.11 4.37
CA ALA A 123 7.41 -11.24 3.15
C ALA A 123 5.95 -10.76 3.33
N GLY A 124 5.32 -11.08 4.46
CA GLY A 124 3.97 -10.62 4.78
C GLY A 124 3.86 -9.10 4.90
N GLU A 125 4.90 -8.45 5.45
CA GLU A 125 4.97 -6.99 5.51
C GLU A 125 5.18 -6.40 4.11
N ALA A 126 6.11 -6.94 3.33
CA ALA A 126 6.39 -6.51 1.96
C ALA A 126 5.13 -6.61 1.08
N ILE A 127 4.41 -7.73 1.12
CA ILE A 127 3.14 -7.91 0.40
C ILE A 127 2.12 -6.87 0.84
N GLY A 128 1.97 -6.65 2.15
CA GLY A 128 1.06 -5.64 2.69
C GLY A 128 1.42 -4.21 2.23
N GLN A 129 2.71 -3.88 2.17
CA GLN A 129 3.20 -2.60 1.65
C GLN A 129 2.89 -2.44 0.16
N GLY A 130 3.12 -3.48 -0.65
CA GLY A 130 2.78 -3.50 -2.07
C GLY A 130 1.29 -3.32 -2.30
N MET A 131 0.44 -4.06 -1.59
CA MET A 131 -1.01 -3.91 -1.69
C MET A 131 -1.47 -2.51 -1.32
N LEU A 132 -0.95 -1.94 -0.24
CA LEU A 132 -1.28 -0.58 0.16
C LEU A 132 -0.84 0.45 -0.89
N TYR A 133 0.35 0.24 -1.47
CA TYR A 133 0.92 1.16 -2.45
C TYR A 133 0.19 1.15 -3.79
N TYR A 134 -0.14 -0.05 -4.31
CA TYR A 134 -0.73 -0.22 -5.64
C TYR A 134 -2.25 -0.26 -5.65
N ALA A 135 -2.88 -0.90 -4.66
CA ALA A 135 -4.34 -0.95 -4.56
C ALA A 135 -4.92 0.14 -3.65
N GLY A 136 -4.08 0.88 -2.92
CA GLY A 136 -4.56 1.87 -1.96
C GLY A 136 -5.27 1.27 -0.74
N GLN A 137 -5.22 -0.05 -0.58
CA GLN A 137 -5.93 -0.76 0.49
C GLN A 137 -4.96 -1.54 1.36
N ALA A 138 -5.19 -1.54 2.66
CA ALA A 138 -4.47 -2.36 3.62
C ALA A 138 -5.40 -3.29 4.38
N ALA A 139 -4.84 -4.42 4.80
CA ALA A 139 -5.49 -5.30 5.75
C ALA A 139 -5.96 -4.49 6.97
N GLY A 140 -7.26 -4.62 7.31
CA GLY A 140 -7.90 -3.82 8.37
C GLY A 140 -8.79 -2.70 7.87
N GLY A 141 -9.09 -2.63 6.55
CA GLY A 141 -10.07 -1.72 5.96
C GLY A 141 -9.62 -0.27 5.88
N THR A 142 -8.32 -0.05 5.75
CA THR A 142 -7.78 1.30 5.48
C THR A 142 -7.75 1.55 3.99
N HIS A 143 -8.36 2.66 3.55
CA HIS A 143 -8.29 3.17 2.19
C HIS A 143 -7.40 4.40 2.14
N ALA A 144 -6.39 4.38 1.26
CA ALA A 144 -5.43 5.48 1.15
C ALA A 144 -6.06 6.73 0.52
N ASP A 145 -7.01 6.56 -0.39
CA ASP A 145 -7.75 7.62 -1.08
C ASP A 145 -8.58 8.51 -0.14
N GLU A 146 -8.94 7.99 1.05
CA GLU A 146 -9.55 8.82 2.11
C GLU A 146 -8.63 9.94 2.61
N TYR A 147 -7.30 9.78 2.47
CA TYR A 147 -6.29 10.65 3.06
C TYR A 147 -5.32 11.25 2.06
N ILE A 148 -5.16 10.62 0.88
CA ILE A 148 -4.15 10.98 -0.11
C ILE A 148 -4.83 11.13 -1.47
N THR A 149 -4.86 12.35 -2.01
CA THR A 149 -5.43 12.66 -3.32
C THR A 149 -4.46 12.26 -4.44
N GLN A 150 -4.94 11.59 -5.48
CA GLN A 150 -4.11 11.27 -6.65
C GLN A 150 -4.03 12.46 -7.60
N ILE A 151 -2.82 12.87 -7.97
CA ILE A 151 -2.54 13.95 -8.93
C ILE A 151 -2.01 13.31 -10.20
N LYS A 152 -2.64 13.61 -11.34
CA LYS A 152 -2.26 13.06 -12.64
C LYS A 152 -1.66 14.11 -13.58
N ASP A 153 -1.98 15.38 -13.37
CA ASP A 153 -1.61 16.48 -14.25
C ASP A 153 -1.48 17.80 -13.47
N ARG A 154 -1.12 18.85 -14.19
CA ARG A 154 -0.93 20.19 -13.63
C ARG A 154 -2.24 20.81 -13.14
N ALA A 155 -3.36 20.55 -13.81
CA ALA A 155 -4.65 21.13 -13.43
C ALA A 155 -5.11 20.58 -12.09
N ALA A 156 -5.04 19.24 -11.92
CA ALA A 156 -5.34 18.57 -10.65
C ALA A 156 -4.39 19.03 -9.52
N PHE A 157 -3.11 19.27 -9.83
CA PHE A 157 -2.18 19.82 -8.84
C PHE A 157 -2.54 21.24 -8.42
N GLN A 158 -2.91 22.10 -9.35
CA GLN A 158 -3.32 23.47 -9.03
C GLN A 158 -4.60 23.49 -8.19
N GLU A 159 -5.60 22.70 -8.55
CA GLU A 159 -6.83 22.52 -7.76
C GLU A 159 -6.52 22.04 -6.33
N PHE A 160 -5.62 21.07 -6.19
CA PHE A 160 -5.18 20.58 -4.89
C PHE A 160 -4.57 21.69 -4.03
N LEU A 161 -3.71 22.56 -4.58
CA LEU A 161 -3.13 23.69 -3.85
C LEU A 161 -4.20 24.72 -3.45
N GLU A 162 -5.16 25.00 -4.31
CA GLU A 162 -6.29 25.91 -4.03
C GLU A 162 -7.15 25.37 -2.90
N LEU A 163 -7.45 24.06 -2.91
CA LEU A 163 -8.17 23.41 -1.82
C LEU A 163 -7.45 23.50 -0.48
N CYS A 164 -6.11 23.45 -0.47
CA CYS A 164 -5.31 23.59 0.75
C CYS A 164 -5.30 25.03 1.30
N ALA A 165 -5.46 26.02 0.43
CA ALA A 165 -5.50 27.44 0.79
C ALA A 165 -6.85 27.89 1.36
N MET A 166 -7.91 27.08 1.19
CA MET A 166 -9.24 27.40 1.69
C MET A 166 -9.40 27.03 3.16
N PRO A 167 -10.15 27.82 3.95
CA PRO A 167 -10.53 27.42 5.30
C PRO A 167 -11.32 26.11 5.28
N GLN A 168 -10.93 25.16 6.10
CA GLN A 168 -11.59 23.86 6.16
C GLN A 168 -12.79 23.88 7.08
N THR A 169 -13.95 23.53 6.52
CA THR A 169 -15.14 23.18 7.31
C THR A 169 -15.23 21.64 7.36
N ASN A 170 -14.90 21.06 8.51
CA ASN A 170 -15.19 19.65 8.89
C ASN A 170 -15.37 18.62 7.74
N GLN A 171 -14.33 18.37 6.94
CA GLN A 171 -14.40 17.31 5.91
C GLN A 171 -13.82 15.95 6.36
N PHE A 172 -13.11 15.90 7.47
CA PHE A 172 -12.39 14.71 7.91
C PHE A 172 -12.83 14.27 9.32
N GLY A 173 -13.94 13.54 9.39
CA GLY A 173 -14.34 12.76 10.55
C GLY A 173 -14.72 13.59 11.78
N ALA A 174 -15.52 12.99 12.63
CA ALA A 174 -16.11 13.58 13.85
C ALA A 174 -15.11 14.02 14.94
N ASP A 175 -13.80 13.87 14.72
CA ASP A 175 -12.75 14.12 15.72
C ASP A 175 -12.01 15.47 15.58
N ILE A 176 -12.33 16.28 14.57
CA ILE A 176 -11.65 17.57 14.31
C ILE A 176 -12.64 18.71 14.57
N ASP A 177 -12.54 19.33 15.73
CA ASP A 177 -13.47 20.38 16.19
C ASP A 177 -13.08 21.80 15.79
N VAL A 178 -11.91 22.04 15.21
CA VAL A 178 -11.45 23.39 14.88
C VAL A 178 -11.05 23.48 13.42
N PRO A 179 -11.68 24.36 12.61
CA PRO A 179 -11.22 24.63 11.26
C PRO A 179 -9.81 25.21 11.28
N CYS A 180 -8.89 24.65 10.50
CA CYS A 180 -7.63 25.33 10.21
C CYS A 180 -7.89 26.42 9.18
N ASP A 181 -7.40 27.63 9.42
CA ASP A 181 -7.50 28.74 8.47
C ASP A 181 -6.76 28.44 7.15
N LYS A 182 -5.75 27.59 7.20
CA LYS A 182 -4.97 27.10 6.06
C LYS A 182 -4.34 25.75 6.39
N GLN A 183 -4.10 24.94 5.36
CA GLN A 183 -3.42 23.66 5.46
C GLN A 183 -2.11 23.68 4.69
N LEU A 184 -1.12 22.93 5.20
CA LEU A 184 0.08 22.59 4.43
C LEU A 184 -0.28 21.58 3.37
N ALA A 185 0.02 21.87 2.11
CA ALA A 185 -0.07 20.88 1.04
C ALA A 185 1.21 20.07 1.00
N VAL A 186 1.09 18.74 0.99
CA VAL A 186 2.21 17.81 0.88
C VAL A 186 2.01 16.95 -0.35
N LEU A 187 2.94 17.04 -1.31
CA LEU A 187 2.94 16.23 -2.51
C LEU A 187 4.03 15.14 -2.41
N ASP A 188 3.61 13.87 -2.36
CA ASP A 188 4.46 12.69 -2.51
C ASP A 188 4.67 12.43 -4.01
N VAL A 189 5.89 12.65 -4.49
CA VAL A 189 6.30 12.31 -5.86
C VAL A 189 6.99 10.96 -5.83
N SER A 190 6.42 10.00 -6.52
CA SER A 190 6.81 8.60 -6.50
C SER A 190 6.76 7.98 -7.90
N PHE A 191 7.28 6.74 -8.06
CA PHE A 191 7.17 5.95 -9.27
C PHE A 191 6.38 4.67 -9.01
N LEU A 192 5.65 4.19 -10.00
CA LEU A 192 4.95 2.91 -9.95
C LEU A 192 5.92 1.74 -10.23
N LYS A 193 6.89 1.95 -11.15
CA LYS A 193 7.83 0.89 -11.56
C LYS A 193 9.16 1.01 -10.85
N ASP A 194 9.76 -0.14 -10.56
CA ASP A 194 11.15 -0.29 -10.10
C ASP A 194 11.53 0.65 -8.93
N SER A 195 10.57 0.93 -8.04
CA SER A 195 10.79 1.86 -6.95
C SER A 195 10.46 1.27 -5.56
N PRO A 196 11.25 0.29 -5.09
CA PRO A 196 11.02 -0.33 -3.78
C PRO A 196 11.04 0.67 -2.63
N GLY A 197 11.82 1.75 -2.75
CA GLY A 197 11.86 2.83 -1.77
C GLY A 197 10.52 3.55 -1.60
N CYS A 198 9.77 3.77 -2.69
CA CYS A 198 8.44 4.36 -2.66
C CYS A 198 7.44 3.41 -1.98
N VAL A 199 7.46 2.13 -2.33
CA VAL A 199 6.62 1.09 -1.70
C VAL A 199 6.89 1.01 -0.21
N HIS A 200 8.16 0.98 0.19
CA HIS A 200 8.59 0.83 1.57
C HIS A 200 8.15 2.00 2.48
N ILE A 201 8.27 3.25 2.02
CA ILE A 201 7.92 4.42 2.83
C ILE A 201 6.41 4.69 2.89
N TYR A 202 5.64 4.20 1.95
CA TYR A 202 4.23 4.56 1.78
C TYR A 202 3.33 4.30 3.00
N PRO A 203 3.50 3.22 3.78
CA PRO A 203 2.77 3.07 5.05
C PRO A 203 3.00 4.21 6.03
N ALA A 204 4.23 4.76 6.09
CA ALA A 204 4.54 5.91 6.92
C ALA A 204 3.91 7.21 6.37
N VAL A 205 3.88 7.38 5.04
CA VAL A 205 3.19 8.48 4.37
C VAL A 205 1.70 8.47 4.74
N LEU A 206 1.03 7.34 4.61
CA LEU A 206 -0.38 7.21 4.98
C LEU A 206 -0.62 7.46 6.47
N ALA A 207 0.27 6.96 7.34
CA ALA A 207 0.18 7.23 8.78
C ALA A 207 0.34 8.72 9.10
N LEU A 208 1.25 9.42 8.41
CA LEU A 208 1.42 10.87 8.54
C LEU A 208 0.18 11.61 8.01
N ALA A 209 -0.35 11.24 6.84
CA ALA A 209 -1.56 11.83 6.30
C ALA A 209 -2.73 11.75 7.28
N LYS A 210 -2.96 10.57 7.88
CA LYS A 210 -3.97 10.37 8.94
C LYS A 210 -3.71 11.20 10.18
N ASN A 211 -2.45 11.24 10.63
CA ASN A 211 -2.09 11.92 11.88
C ASN A 211 -2.06 13.44 11.75
N THR A 212 -1.85 13.98 10.56
CA THR A 212 -1.82 15.42 10.28
C THR A 212 -3.11 15.92 9.62
N ALA A 213 -4.13 15.09 9.52
CA ALA A 213 -5.43 15.48 8.96
C ALA A 213 -5.97 16.76 9.61
N GLY A 214 -6.41 17.70 8.78
CA GLY A 214 -6.83 19.03 9.21
C GLY A 214 -5.72 20.09 9.24
N ALA A 215 -4.45 19.73 9.45
CA ALA A 215 -3.30 20.62 9.36
C ALA A 215 -2.51 20.43 8.05
N CYS A 216 -2.42 19.20 7.56
CA CYS A 216 -1.84 18.89 6.27
C CYS A 216 -2.86 18.18 5.38
N ARG A 217 -2.81 18.47 4.11
CA ARG A 217 -3.49 17.71 3.06
C ARG A 217 -2.43 17.05 2.20
N TRP A 218 -2.62 15.77 1.93
CA TRP A 218 -1.64 14.96 1.22
C TRP A 218 -2.14 14.59 -0.17
N ALA A 219 -1.23 14.65 -1.13
CA ALA A 219 -1.45 14.17 -2.49
C ALA A 219 -0.27 13.32 -2.94
N ARG A 220 -0.49 12.50 -3.96
CA ARG A 220 0.51 11.67 -4.60
C ARG A 220 0.53 11.92 -6.10
N LEU A 221 1.73 12.07 -6.66
CA LEU A 221 2.03 12.13 -8.08
C LEU A 221 2.89 10.93 -8.44
N ALA A 222 2.34 9.97 -9.20
CA ALA A 222 3.13 8.91 -9.82
C ALA A 222 3.77 9.46 -11.11
N GLY A 223 5.04 9.86 -11.04
CA GLY A 223 5.72 10.59 -12.12
C GLY A 223 5.96 9.78 -13.39
N ASP A 224 5.84 8.46 -13.31
CA ASP A 224 5.97 7.50 -14.42
C ASP A 224 4.63 6.95 -14.92
N SER A 225 3.50 7.43 -14.40
CA SER A 225 2.17 6.92 -14.79
C SER A 225 1.70 7.45 -16.18
N GLY A 226 2.35 8.46 -16.73
CA GLY A 226 1.99 9.02 -18.03
C GLY A 226 2.79 10.26 -18.41
N ALA A 227 2.54 10.79 -19.61
CA ALA A 227 3.27 11.94 -20.13
C ALA A 227 3.01 13.22 -19.32
N GLU A 228 1.78 13.45 -18.86
CA GLU A 228 1.40 14.66 -18.12
C GLU A 228 1.99 14.65 -16.71
N SER A 229 1.94 13.51 -16.01
CA SER A 229 2.57 13.33 -14.69
C SER A 229 4.08 13.47 -14.77
N SER A 230 4.71 12.91 -15.80
CA SER A 230 6.16 13.08 -16.06
C SER A 230 6.53 14.55 -16.35
N ALA A 231 5.70 15.26 -17.12
CA ALA A 231 5.91 16.68 -17.39
C ALA A 231 5.78 17.52 -16.11
N LEU A 232 4.77 17.24 -15.28
CA LEU A 232 4.58 17.91 -14.00
C LEU A 232 5.76 17.65 -13.05
N MET A 233 6.23 16.41 -12.92
CA MET A 233 7.39 16.07 -12.13
C MET A 233 8.63 16.87 -12.54
N LYS A 234 8.88 17.00 -13.85
CA LYS A 234 9.99 17.83 -14.39
C LYS A 234 9.83 19.31 -14.07
N GLN A 235 8.60 19.85 -14.16
CA GLN A 235 8.30 21.24 -13.79
C GLN A 235 8.56 21.52 -12.31
N LEU A 236 8.32 20.53 -11.45
CA LEU A 236 8.60 20.59 -10.03
C LEU A 236 10.09 20.34 -9.68
N ASN A 237 10.95 20.17 -10.69
CA ASN A 237 12.38 19.89 -10.55
C ASN A 237 12.65 18.69 -9.63
N VAL A 238 11.85 17.62 -9.75
CA VAL A 238 12.08 16.38 -9.02
C VAL A 238 12.90 15.43 -9.90
N THR A 239 14.08 15.04 -9.39
CA THR A 239 15.04 14.18 -10.12
C THR A 239 15.20 12.80 -9.47
N GLU A 240 14.73 12.63 -8.26
CA GLU A 240 14.81 11.37 -7.51
C GLU A 240 13.49 11.11 -6.77
N VAL A 241 13.19 9.84 -6.54
CA VAL A 241 11.97 9.40 -5.84
C VAL A 241 12.32 8.39 -4.72
N PRO A 242 11.55 8.36 -3.63
CA PRO A 242 10.47 9.27 -3.30
C PRO A 242 10.96 10.66 -2.90
N THR A 243 10.25 11.71 -3.34
CA THR A 243 10.47 13.10 -2.95
C THR A 243 9.17 13.73 -2.48
N PHE A 244 9.21 14.39 -1.35
CA PHE A 244 8.06 15.08 -0.73
C PHE A 244 8.24 16.57 -0.85
N LEU A 245 7.30 17.24 -1.49
CA LEU A 245 7.27 18.68 -1.65
C LEU A 245 6.22 19.29 -0.73
N PHE A 246 6.56 20.38 -0.07
CA PHE A 246 5.69 21.05 0.90
C PHE A 246 5.33 22.43 0.38
N PHE A 247 4.02 22.76 0.36
CA PHE A 247 3.53 24.05 -0.11
C PHE A 247 2.64 24.73 0.92
N ASN A 248 2.81 26.06 1.05
CA ASN A 248 1.89 26.95 1.73
C ASN A 248 1.25 27.86 0.67
N GLY A 249 0.00 27.57 0.30
CA GLY A 249 -0.59 28.08 -0.93
C GLY A 249 0.22 27.61 -2.16
N ASN A 250 0.58 28.55 -3.04
CA ASN A 250 1.36 28.24 -4.25
C ASN A 250 2.89 28.30 -4.04
N ARG A 251 3.35 28.58 -2.83
CA ARG A 251 4.78 28.71 -2.52
C ARG A 251 5.32 27.38 -1.96
N GLU A 252 6.33 26.82 -2.63
CA GLU A 252 7.10 25.72 -2.05
C GLU A 252 7.86 26.22 -0.82
N VAL A 253 7.68 25.59 0.32
CA VAL A 253 8.26 25.96 1.60
C VAL A 253 9.30 24.96 2.08
N GLY A 254 9.43 23.82 1.40
CA GLY A 254 10.44 22.83 1.70
C GLY A 254 10.29 21.57 0.85
N ARG A 255 11.31 20.71 0.93
CA ARG A 255 11.29 19.36 0.32
C ARG A 255 12.11 18.40 1.13
N TYR A 256 11.79 17.13 0.97
CA TYR A 256 12.54 16.02 1.53
C TYR A 256 12.60 14.89 0.49
N SER A 257 13.79 14.34 0.24
CA SER A 257 13.99 13.17 -0.61
C SER A 257 14.55 12.01 0.22
N GLY A 258 13.99 10.83 0.05
CA GLY A 258 14.47 9.62 0.70
C GLY A 258 13.38 8.80 1.40
N THR A 259 13.80 7.70 2.02
CA THR A 259 12.91 6.66 2.59
C THR A 259 12.93 6.60 4.11
N ASP A 260 13.62 7.53 4.79
CA ASP A 260 13.62 7.57 6.24
C ASP A 260 12.34 8.22 6.78
N ARG A 261 11.47 7.38 7.37
CA ARG A 261 10.19 7.80 7.96
C ARG A 261 10.33 8.82 9.09
N TYR A 262 11.43 8.76 9.84
CA TYR A 262 11.66 9.70 10.95
C TYR A 262 12.12 11.05 10.43
N ALA A 263 12.99 11.07 9.42
CA ALA A 263 13.41 12.29 8.76
C ALA A 263 12.22 12.99 8.08
N LEU A 264 11.36 12.23 7.37
CA LEU A 264 10.12 12.77 6.79
C LEU A 264 9.20 13.38 7.87
N MET A 265 8.95 12.65 8.96
CA MET A 265 8.10 13.13 10.06
C MET A 265 8.66 14.43 10.67
N ASN A 266 9.98 14.46 10.92
CA ASN A 266 10.63 15.64 11.49
C ASN A 266 10.55 16.85 10.55
N THR A 267 10.69 16.64 9.24
CA THR A 267 10.54 17.66 8.22
C THR A 267 9.12 18.25 8.21
N VAL A 268 8.09 17.39 8.25
CA VAL A 268 6.70 17.83 8.35
C VAL A 268 6.49 18.72 9.59
N ILE A 269 6.96 18.28 10.77
CA ILE A 269 6.82 19.01 12.02
C ILE A 269 7.56 20.36 11.97
N ALA A 270 8.79 20.38 11.43
CA ALA A 270 9.58 21.59 11.31
C ALA A 270 8.89 22.64 10.42
N ILE A 271 8.45 22.24 9.24
CA ILE A 271 7.77 23.12 8.29
C ILE A 271 6.42 23.62 8.85
N GLN A 272 5.63 22.75 9.50
CA GLN A 272 4.40 23.17 10.16
C GLN A 272 4.67 24.27 11.19
N LYS A 273 5.71 24.10 11.99
CA LYS A 273 6.11 25.07 13.00
C LYS A 273 6.58 26.41 12.39
N GLU A 274 7.41 26.35 11.35
CA GLU A 274 7.92 27.52 10.64
C GLU A 274 6.81 28.31 9.95
N GLU A 275 5.84 27.63 9.34
CA GLU A 275 4.71 28.23 8.64
C GLU A 275 3.54 28.59 9.57
N GLY A 276 3.67 28.31 10.87
CA GLY A 276 2.66 28.62 11.88
C GLY A 276 1.37 27.82 11.75
N ILE A 277 1.44 26.62 11.14
CA ILE A 277 0.29 25.72 10.95
C ILE A 277 0.16 24.85 12.19
N LYS A 278 -0.93 25.03 12.92
CA LYS A 278 -1.20 24.25 14.14
C LYS A 278 -2.00 23.01 13.80
N LEU A 279 -1.67 21.90 14.46
CA LEU A 279 -2.54 20.72 14.47
C LEU A 279 -3.86 21.10 15.16
N PRO A 280 -5.02 20.67 14.61
CA PRO A 280 -6.27 20.81 15.30
C PRO A 280 -6.22 20.13 16.67
N ASP A 281 -6.83 20.75 17.68
CA ASP A 281 -6.96 20.13 19.00
C ASP A 281 -7.80 18.85 18.88
N ARG A 282 -7.15 17.71 19.08
CA ARG A 282 -7.84 16.42 19.08
C ARG A 282 -8.52 16.26 20.44
N LYS A 283 -9.82 15.99 20.43
CA LYS A 283 -10.48 15.50 21.64
C LYS A 283 -9.73 14.28 22.17
N PRO A 284 -9.38 14.24 23.46
CA PRO A 284 -8.73 13.06 24.03
C PRO A 284 -9.60 11.85 23.75
N ARG A 285 -9.05 10.85 23.04
CA ARG A 285 -9.76 9.57 22.82
C ARG A 285 -10.19 9.06 24.19
N LYS A 286 -11.49 8.91 24.42
CA LYS A 286 -11.98 8.23 25.61
C LYS A 286 -11.29 6.86 25.64
N ARG A 287 -10.43 6.65 26.61
CA ARG A 287 -9.83 5.31 26.83
C ARG A 287 -10.97 4.38 27.18
N ILE A 288 -11.35 3.56 26.22
CA ILE A 288 -12.31 2.47 26.45
C ILE A 288 -11.63 1.51 27.43
N PRO A 289 -12.24 1.22 28.59
CA PRO A 289 -11.67 0.23 29.51
C PRO A 289 -11.39 -1.08 28.79
N ILE A 290 -10.30 -1.75 29.12
CA ILE A 290 -9.87 -3.00 28.46
C ILE A 290 -11.00 -4.05 28.43
N ALA A 291 -11.80 -4.12 29.49
CA ALA A 291 -12.97 -5.00 29.57
C ALA A 291 -14.04 -4.66 28.51
N GLU A 292 -14.27 -3.39 28.24
CA GLU A 292 -15.23 -2.92 27.22
C GLU A 292 -14.69 -3.12 25.81
N ALA A 293 -13.39 -2.88 25.60
CA ALA A 293 -12.72 -3.16 24.32
C ALA A 293 -12.78 -4.66 23.98
N LYS A 294 -12.58 -5.56 24.96
CA LYS A 294 -12.77 -7.00 24.78
C LYS A 294 -14.20 -7.35 24.41
N ARG A 295 -15.21 -6.78 25.08
CA ARG A 295 -16.62 -7.01 24.76
C ARG A 295 -16.98 -6.58 23.34
N ILE A 296 -16.47 -5.41 22.91
CA ILE A 296 -16.67 -4.91 21.54
C ILE A 296 -16.02 -5.85 20.53
N ALA A 297 -14.78 -6.30 20.78
CA ALA A 297 -14.09 -7.24 19.91
C ALA A 297 -14.79 -8.62 19.83
N GLU A 298 -15.28 -9.13 20.94
CA GLU A 298 -16.06 -10.37 20.99
C GLU A 298 -17.41 -10.25 20.26
N ALA A 299 -18.10 -9.11 20.41
CA ALA A 299 -19.34 -8.84 19.71
C ALA A 299 -19.13 -8.74 18.19
N ARG A 300 -18.04 -8.10 17.72
CA ARG A 300 -17.66 -8.09 16.31
C ARG A 300 -17.41 -9.50 15.78
N ARG A 301 -16.58 -10.29 16.47
CA ARG A 301 -16.30 -11.69 16.11
C ARG A 301 -17.54 -12.57 16.07
N ALA A 302 -18.50 -12.33 16.98
CA ALA A 302 -19.79 -13.03 17.00
C ALA A 302 -20.65 -12.66 15.80
N LYS A 303 -20.68 -11.36 15.43
CA LYS A 303 -21.40 -10.87 14.25
C LYS A 303 -20.80 -11.41 12.94
N ASP A 304 -19.46 -11.44 12.84
CA ASP A 304 -18.76 -11.98 11.67
C ASP A 304 -19.03 -13.48 11.52
N ARG A 305 -19.04 -14.24 12.62
CA ARG A 305 -19.44 -15.67 12.62
C ARG A 305 -20.90 -15.87 12.20
N ALA A 306 -21.82 -15.06 12.71
CA ALA A 306 -23.24 -15.15 12.33
C ALA A 306 -23.44 -14.88 10.83
N ASN A 307 -22.71 -13.92 10.26
CA ASN A 307 -22.79 -13.63 8.82
C ASN A 307 -22.19 -14.75 7.95
N GLN A 308 -21.25 -15.55 8.48
CA GLN A 308 -20.70 -16.72 7.77
C GLN A 308 -21.66 -17.90 7.66
N TRP A 309 -22.68 -18.00 8.51
CA TRP A 309 -23.68 -19.08 8.51
C TRP A 309 -24.91 -18.77 7.63
N HIS A 310 -24.99 -17.55 7.10
CA HIS A 310 -26.11 -17.12 6.23
C HIS A 310 -25.72 -16.95 4.74
N GLN A 311 -24.48 -17.36 4.38
CA GLN A 311 -24.00 -17.50 3.00
C GLN A 311 -23.71 -18.95 2.65
#